data_f6b7cd6dcd3e148b566a9dd8fc7b2f1e
#
_entry.id   f6b7cd6dcd3e148b566a9dd8fc7b2f1e
#
_cell.length_a   1.000
_cell.length_b   1.000
_cell.length_c   1.000
_cell.angle_alpha   90.00
_cell.angle_beta   90.00
_cell.angle_gamma   90.00
#
_symmetry.space_group_name_H-M   'P 1'
#
loop_
_entity.id
_entity.type
_entity.pdbx_description
1 polymer ?
#
loop_
_entity_poly.entity_id
_entity_poly.type
_entity_poly.pdbx_seq_one_letter_code
_entity_poly.pdbx_strand_id
1 'polypeptide(L)'
;SGSDFVEMFVGVGASRVRDLFENAKKNSPCIVFIDEIDAVARRRGTGMGGGHDEREQTLNQMLVEMDGFGINEGIIVMAATNRVDILDPAILRPGRFDRKVVVGRPDVKGREEILKVHSKEKPLGDDVDLHRVAQTTAGFTGADLENLMNEAAILAAKDERTFIRQSDIDRAFIKVGIGAEKKSKVVSDKDKRITAYHETGHAILFHLLEEVGPVHTVSIIPTGNGAGGYTMPLPERDDLYITKKKMLQTIMVSLGGRIAEELIFDDITAGASQDIKQATAIARAMVTQYGMSEKVGMIDYGNEGDEVFIGRDLAHTKSYGESVATVIDSEIKRIIDECYEKAKEIIAEHTDFLHACSKLLIEKEKIGQAEFEALFHSVEEKRI
;
A
#
# COMPACT_ATOMS: atom_id res chain seq x y z
N SER A 1 -5.28 8.25 -25.30
CA SER A 1 -4.12 8.02 -24.43
C SER A 1 -2.86 8.67 -24.99
N GLY A 2 -1.92 9.08 -24.10
CA GLY A 2 -0.61 9.55 -24.53
C GLY A 2 0.17 8.51 -25.34
N SER A 3 -0.07 7.23 -25.07
CA SER A 3 0.53 6.13 -25.83
C SER A 3 0.11 6.09 -27.29
N ASP A 4 -1.06 6.63 -27.65
CA ASP A 4 -1.55 6.66 -29.03
C ASP A 4 -0.73 7.59 -29.94
N PHE A 5 0.07 8.46 -29.35
CA PHE A 5 0.99 9.36 -30.04
C PHE A 5 2.41 8.80 -30.18
N VAL A 6 2.68 7.62 -29.61
CA VAL A 6 3.99 6.96 -29.69
C VAL A 6 3.94 5.89 -30.77
N GLU A 7 4.63 6.13 -31.88
CA GLU A 7 4.70 5.23 -33.03
C GLU A 7 6.16 4.94 -33.39
N MET A 8 6.41 3.88 -34.17
CA MET A 8 7.76 3.56 -34.63
C MET A 8 8.20 4.40 -35.83
N PHE A 9 7.28 5.11 -36.48
CA PHE A 9 7.57 5.91 -37.70
C PHE A 9 7.63 7.38 -37.35
N VAL A 10 8.72 8.02 -37.70
CA VAL A 10 8.98 9.44 -37.47
C VAL A 10 7.89 10.32 -38.06
N GLY A 11 7.33 11.22 -37.27
CA GLY A 11 6.34 12.21 -37.68
C GLY A 11 4.88 11.78 -37.59
N VAL A 12 4.56 10.50 -37.36
CA VAL A 12 3.17 10.03 -37.22
C VAL A 12 2.56 10.55 -35.93
N GLY A 13 3.27 10.50 -34.81
CA GLY A 13 2.81 11.04 -33.54
C GLY A 13 2.52 12.54 -33.59
N ALA A 14 3.42 13.31 -34.21
CA ALA A 14 3.23 14.73 -34.40
C ALA A 14 2.00 15.06 -35.31
N SER A 15 1.71 14.22 -36.30
CA SER A 15 0.50 14.38 -37.13
C SER A 15 -0.76 14.12 -36.32
N ARG A 16 -0.80 13.06 -35.52
CA ARG A 16 -1.96 12.76 -34.65
C ARG A 16 -2.22 13.86 -33.62
N VAL A 17 -1.17 14.46 -33.07
CA VAL A 17 -1.32 15.63 -32.21
C VAL A 17 -2.00 16.79 -32.95
N ARG A 18 -1.54 17.14 -34.16
CA ARG A 18 -2.19 18.18 -34.97
C ARG A 18 -3.65 17.85 -35.21
N ASP A 19 -3.96 16.63 -35.64
CA ASP A 19 -5.32 16.20 -35.94
C ASP A 19 -6.23 16.31 -34.71
N LEU A 20 -5.74 15.94 -33.52
CA LEU A 20 -6.46 16.09 -32.25
C LEU A 20 -6.82 17.57 -32.00
N PHE A 21 -5.82 18.46 -32.07
CA PHE A 21 -6.01 19.89 -31.78
C PHE A 21 -6.83 20.59 -32.85
N GLU A 22 -6.70 20.24 -34.13
CA GLU A 22 -7.58 20.72 -35.21
C GLU A 22 -9.03 20.27 -34.98
N ASN A 23 -9.24 19.02 -34.58
CA ASN A 23 -10.57 18.52 -34.26
C ASN A 23 -11.17 19.25 -33.04
N ALA A 24 -10.36 19.54 -32.03
CA ALA A 24 -10.79 20.33 -30.88
C ALA A 24 -11.22 21.75 -31.30
N LYS A 25 -10.46 22.42 -32.18
CA LYS A 25 -10.81 23.75 -32.75
C LYS A 25 -12.13 23.73 -33.51
N LYS A 26 -12.39 22.69 -34.29
CA LYS A 26 -13.64 22.52 -35.03
C LYS A 26 -14.87 22.28 -34.16
N ASN A 27 -14.67 21.70 -32.95
CA ASN A 27 -15.73 21.34 -32.03
C ASN A 27 -15.77 22.22 -30.77
N SER A 28 -15.17 23.40 -30.82
CA SER A 28 -15.21 24.35 -29.70
C SER A 28 -16.65 24.82 -29.40
N PRO A 29 -17.08 24.95 -28.11
CA PRO A 29 -16.30 24.72 -26.91
C PRO A 29 -16.18 23.23 -26.52
N CYS A 30 -14.96 22.77 -26.15
CA CYS A 30 -14.72 21.37 -25.82
C CYS A 30 -13.62 21.19 -24.77
N ILE A 31 -13.55 19.97 -24.23
CA ILE A 31 -12.48 19.53 -23.35
C ILE A 31 -11.68 18.44 -24.05
N VAL A 32 -10.35 18.64 -24.13
CA VAL A 32 -9.41 17.62 -24.60
C VAL A 32 -8.83 16.96 -23.37
N PHE A 33 -8.99 15.65 -23.25
CA PHE A 33 -8.38 14.87 -22.17
C PHE A 33 -7.34 13.91 -22.72
N ILE A 34 -6.12 13.95 -22.16
CA ILE A 34 -4.99 13.09 -22.54
C ILE A 34 -4.54 12.32 -21.31
N ASP A 35 -4.81 11.03 -21.28
CA ASP A 35 -4.32 10.15 -20.22
C ASP A 35 -2.89 9.69 -20.51
N GLU A 36 -2.13 9.35 -19.46
CA GLU A 36 -0.74 8.87 -19.55
C GLU A 36 0.17 9.82 -20.38
N ILE A 37 0.07 11.12 -20.12
CA ILE A 37 0.83 12.13 -20.87
C ILE A 37 2.34 11.92 -20.81
N ASP A 38 2.84 11.24 -19.78
CA ASP A 38 4.25 10.89 -19.61
C ASP A 38 4.79 9.94 -20.67
N ALA A 39 3.93 9.23 -21.41
CA ALA A 39 4.34 8.46 -22.59
C ALA A 39 5.03 9.32 -23.65
N VAL A 40 4.59 10.59 -23.79
CA VAL A 40 5.06 11.54 -24.80
C VAL A 40 5.90 12.65 -24.18
N ALA A 41 5.49 13.17 -23.02
CA ALA A 41 6.03 14.38 -22.41
C ALA A 41 7.17 14.13 -21.41
N ARG A 42 7.94 13.07 -21.60
CA ARG A 42 9.07 12.72 -20.74
C ARG A 42 10.28 13.65 -20.96
N ARG A 43 11.04 13.95 -19.88
CA ARG A 43 12.30 14.70 -19.95
C ARG A 43 13.27 14.09 -20.96
N ARG A 44 13.99 14.94 -21.65
CA ARG A 44 15.05 14.58 -22.60
C ARG A 44 16.15 13.79 -21.88
N GLY A 45 16.39 12.56 -22.30
CA GLY A 45 17.47 11.73 -21.78
C GLY A 45 18.70 11.76 -22.70
N THR A 46 19.88 11.60 -22.15
CA THR A 46 21.16 11.49 -22.89
C THR A 46 21.38 10.11 -23.52
N GLY A 47 20.30 9.35 -23.82
CA GLY A 47 20.38 8.00 -24.38
C GLY A 47 20.53 7.98 -25.89
N MET A 48 21.52 7.25 -26.43
CA MET A 48 21.71 6.98 -27.85
C MET A 48 20.72 5.90 -28.32
N GLY A 49 19.59 6.30 -28.99
CA GLY A 49 18.65 5.36 -29.61
C GLY A 49 17.55 6.07 -30.38
N GLY A 50 17.27 5.63 -31.63
CA GLY A 50 16.39 6.27 -32.61
C GLY A 50 14.89 6.41 -32.24
N GLY A 51 14.42 5.91 -31.10
CA GLY A 51 13.05 6.14 -30.58
C GLY A 51 12.90 7.44 -29.76
N HIS A 52 13.99 8.18 -29.54
CA HIS A 52 13.96 9.45 -28.80
C HIS A 52 13.53 10.61 -29.70
N ASP A 53 13.96 10.62 -30.96
CA ASP A 53 13.69 11.71 -31.90
C ASP A 53 12.20 11.87 -32.23
N GLU A 54 11.47 10.76 -32.30
CA GLU A 54 10.04 10.78 -32.58
C GLU A 54 9.22 11.32 -31.41
N ARG A 55 9.52 10.87 -30.20
CA ARG A 55 8.85 11.37 -28.98
C ARG A 55 9.12 12.87 -28.77
N GLU A 56 10.35 13.31 -29.05
CA GLU A 56 10.70 14.72 -28.96
C GLU A 56 9.98 15.57 -30.00
N GLN A 57 9.82 15.08 -31.23
CA GLN A 57 9.02 15.74 -32.26
C GLN A 57 7.54 15.82 -31.84
N THR A 58 6.99 14.75 -31.31
CA THR A 58 5.61 14.69 -30.84
C THR A 58 5.37 15.66 -29.67
N LEU A 59 6.28 15.69 -28.69
CA LEU A 59 6.22 16.65 -27.60
C LEU A 59 6.32 18.09 -28.11
N ASN A 60 7.28 18.38 -28.98
CA ASN A 60 7.45 19.72 -29.53
C ASN A 60 6.19 20.15 -30.31
N GLN A 61 5.58 19.26 -31.08
CA GLN A 61 4.31 19.56 -31.78
C GLN A 61 3.18 19.85 -30.78
N MET A 62 3.08 19.07 -29.70
CA MET A 62 2.08 19.30 -28.63
C MET A 62 2.27 20.69 -28.01
N LEU A 63 3.52 21.08 -27.71
CA LEU A 63 3.83 22.40 -27.16
C LEU A 63 3.44 23.51 -28.13
N VAL A 64 3.69 23.34 -29.44
CA VAL A 64 3.32 24.32 -30.49
C VAL A 64 1.80 24.46 -30.57
N GLU A 65 1.05 23.35 -30.56
CA GLU A 65 -0.41 23.41 -30.64
C GLU A 65 -1.02 24.06 -29.38
N MET A 66 -0.47 23.78 -28.20
CA MET A 66 -0.92 24.42 -26.95
C MET A 66 -0.62 25.92 -26.94
N ASP A 67 0.58 26.34 -27.39
CA ASP A 67 0.95 27.76 -27.50
C ASP A 67 0.14 28.48 -28.61
N GLY A 68 -0.43 27.75 -29.55
CA GLY A 68 -1.23 28.25 -30.64
C GLY A 68 -2.70 28.50 -30.30
N PHE A 69 -3.15 28.27 -29.08
CA PHE A 69 -4.50 28.61 -28.64
C PHE A 69 -4.65 30.11 -28.36
N GLY A 70 -5.61 30.76 -29.03
CA GLY A 70 -6.02 32.12 -28.70
C GLY A 70 -6.79 32.18 -27.38
N ILE A 71 -6.75 33.37 -26.73
CA ILE A 71 -7.32 33.61 -25.39
C ILE A 71 -8.82 33.27 -25.23
N ASN A 72 -9.57 33.02 -26.31
CA ASN A 72 -11.03 32.80 -26.28
C ASN A 72 -11.51 31.63 -27.15
N GLU A 73 -10.68 30.64 -27.41
CA GLU A 73 -11.10 29.52 -28.28
C GLU A 73 -12.04 28.52 -27.62
N GLY A 74 -12.30 28.65 -26.29
CA GLY A 74 -13.24 27.79 -25.57
C GLY A 74 -12.76 26.33 -25.42
N ILE A 75 -11.46 26.08 -25.54
CA ILE A 75 -10.87 24.74 -25.43
C ILE A 75 -10.14 24.62 -24.07
N ILE A 76 -10.44 23.58 -23.32
CA ILE A 76 -9.74 23.24 -22.10
C ILE A 76 -8.95 21.95 -22.32
N VAL A 77 -7.65 21.99 -22.11
CA VAL A 77 -6.80 20.81 -22.20
C VAL A 77 -6.52 20.28 -20.79
N MET A 78 -6.82 19.01 -20.58
CA MET A 78 -6.54 18.27 -19.34
C MET A 78 -5.64 17.10 -19.65
N ALA A 79 -4.66 16.84 -18.80
CA ALA A 79 -3.82 15.64 -18.89
C ALA A 79 -3.71 14.95 -17.54
N ALA A 80 -3.55 13.63 -17.56
CA ALA A 80 -3.29 12.83 -16.37
C ALA A 80 -1.96 12.08 -16.49
N THR A 81 -1.28 11.90 -15.37
CA THR A 81 -0.09 11.09 -15.25
C THR A 81 0.09 10.59 -13.82
N ASN A 82 0.63 9.38 -13.68
CA ASN A 82 1.09 8.85 -12.40
C ASN A 82 2.53 9.27 -12.08
N ARG A 83 3.23 9.90 -13.03
CA ARG A 83 4.66 10.21 -12.93
C ARG A 83 4.96 11.66 -13.32
N VAL A 84 4.55 12.58 -12.46
CA VAL A 84 4.83 14.02 -12.68
C VAL A 84 6.33 14.35 -12.64
N ASP A 85 7.12 13.54 -11.94
CA ASP A 85 8.56 13.67 -11.75
C ASP A 85 9.36 13.56 -13.05
N ILE A 86 8.88 12.76 -14.01
CA ILE A 86 9.56 12.55 -15.31
C ILE A 86 9.11 13.48 -16.42
N LEU A 87 8.10 14.31 -16.19
CA LEU A 87 7.61 15.23 -17.20
C LEU A 87 8.64 16.29 -17.57
N ASP A 88 8.70 16.66 -18.85
CA ASP A 88 9.51 17.79 -19.32
C ASP A 88 8.97 19.09 -18.69
N PRO A 89 9.82 19.91 -18.03
CA PRO A 89 9.37 21.16 -17.42
C PRO A 89 8.72 22.14 -18.42
N ALA A 90 8.99 22.00 -19.71
CA ALA A 90 8.41 22.87 -20.73
C ALA A 90 6.88 22.75 -20.83
N ILE A 91 6.33 21.54 -20.59
CA ILE A 91 4.88 21.33 -20.64
C ILE A 91 4.14 21.93 -19.44
N LEU A 92 4.86 22.12 -18.33
CA LEU A 92 4.33 22.65 -17.07
C LEU A 92 4.48 24.17 -16.94
N ARG A 93 4.91 24.88 -18.02
CA ARG A 93 5.01 26.34 -18.03
C ARG A 93 3.63 26.99 -18.16
N PRO A 94 3.45 28.20 -17.58
CA PRO A 94 2.25 29.00 -17.77
C PRO A 94 1.90 29.17 -19.26
N GLY A 95 0.61 29.15 -19.57
CA GLY A 95 0.10 29.16 -20.95
C GLY A 95 -0.06 27.76 -21.56
N ARG A 96 0.35 26.68 -20.84
CA ARG A 96 0.17 25.28 -21.22
C ARG A 96 -0.63 24.54 -20.16
N PHE A 97 0.01 23.82 -19.20
CA PHE A 97 -0.71 23.30 -18.04
C PHE A 97 -0.53 24.26 -16.86
N ASP A 98 -1.44 25.21 -16.73
CA ASP A 98 -1.37 26.27 -15.70
C ASP A 98 -1.71 25.76 -14.30
N ARG A 99 -2.48 24.69 -14.21
CA ARG A 99 -2.95 24.13 -12.95
C ARG A 99 -2.50 22.68 -12.78
N LYS A 100 -1.92 22.39 -11.63
CA LYS A 100 -1.59 21.03 -11.20
C LYS A 100 -2.54 20.63 -10.08
N VAL A 101 -3.26 19.54 -10.29
CA VAL A 101 -4.17 18.97 -9.31
C VAL A 101 -3.61 17.62 -8.89
N VAL A 102 -3.23 17.52 -7.63
CA VAL A 102 -2.77 16.25 -7.06
C VAL A 102 -3.99 15.48 -6.56
N VAL A 103 -4.20 14.28 -7.10
CA VAL A 103 -5.23 13.35 -6.65
C VAL A 103 -4.58 12.39 -5.65
N GLY A 104 -4.75 12.67 -4.35
CA GLY A 104 -4.25 11.81 -3.27
C GLY A 104 -5.14 10.60 -3.03
N ARG A 105 -4.73 9.75 -2.08
CA ARG A 105 -5.60 8.67 -1.60
C ARG A 105 -6.83 9.27 -0.91
N PRO A 106 -8.02 8.66 -1.10
CA PRO A 106 -9.25 9.19 -0.53
C PRO A 106 -9.27 9.01 1.01
N ASP A 107 -9.81 10.00 1.70
CA ASP A 107 -10.16 9.91 3.12
C ASP A 107 -11.41 9.02 3.33
N VAL A 108 -11.81 8.82 4.58
CA VAL A 108 -12.99 7.96 4.92
C VAL A 108 -14.23 8.39 4.12
N LYS A 109 -14.51 9.69 4.05
CA LYS A 109 -15.67 10.22 3.32
C LYS A 109 -15.54 9.98 1.82
N GLY A 110 -14.37 10.22 1.26
CA GLY A 110 -14.07 9.95 -0.15
C GLY A 110 -14.21 8.47 -0.48
N ARG A 111 -13.72 7.57 0.39
CA ARG A 111 -13.88 6.13 0.20
C ARG A 111 -15.35 5.71 0.26
N GLU A 112 -16.14 6.26 1.17
CA GLU A 112 -17.58 5.98 1.23
C GLU A 112 -18.30 6.40 -0.05
N GLU A 113 -17.99 7.60 -0.59
CA GLU A 113 -18.57 8.06 -1.85
C GLU A 113 -18.13 7.20 -3.04
N ILE A 114 -16.88 6.76 -3.09
CA ILE A 114 -16.38 5.83 -4.12
C ILE A 114 -17.10 4.48 -4.01
N LEU A 115 -17.25 3.93 -2.80
CA LEU A 115 -18.00 2.69 -2.58
C LEU A 115 -19.46 2.82 -3.05
N LYS A 116 -20.13 3.95 -2.79
CA LYS A 116 -21.48 4.23 -3.30
C LYS A 116 -21.53 4.22 -4.83
N VAL A 117 -20.51 4.77 -5.49
CA VAL A 117 -20.44 4.76 -6.97
C VAL A 117 -20.32 3.34 -7.49
N HIS A 118 -19.40 2.53 -6.94
CA HIS A 118 -19.15 1.16 -7.41
C HIS A 118 -20.20 0.14 -6.95
N SER A 119 -21.11 0.53 -6.06
CA SER A 119 -22.24 -0.30 -5.64
C SER A 119 -23.56 -0.02 -6.38
N LYS A 120 -23.64 1.03 -7.22
CA LYS A 120 -24.89 1.41 -7.92
C LYS A 120 -25.54 0.28 -8.72
N GLU A 121 -24.72 -0.56 -9.36
CA GLU A 121 -25.19 -1.70 -10.17
C GLU A 121 -25.08 -3.04 -9.45
N LYS A 122 -24.76 -3.02 -8.16
CA LYS A 122 -24.59 -4.22 -7.33
C LYS A 122 -25.60 -4.19 -6.19
N PRO A 123 -26.57 -5.12 -6.16
CA PRO A 123 -27.54 -5.17 -5.06
C PRO A 123 -26.84 -5.45 -3.73
N LEU A 124 -27.05 -4.57 -2.77
CA LEU A 124 -26.54 -4.71 -1.40
C LEU A 124 -27.66 -5.23 -0.49
N GLY A 125 -27.29 -6.07 0.47
CA GLY A 125 -28.16 -6.48 1.56
C GLY A 125 -28.37 -5.36 2.59
N ASP A 126 -29.42 -5.46 3.38
CA ASP A 126 -29.76 -4.49 4.43
C ASP A 126 -28.73 -4.45 5.58
N ASP A 127 -27.87 -5.45 5.65
CA ASP A 127 -26.78 -5.59 6.64
C ASP A 127 -25.49 -4.85 6.25
N VAL A 128 -25.43 -4.28 5.03
CA VAL A 128 -24.22 -3.63 4.52
C VAL A 128 -24.13 -2.18 4.96
N ASP A 129 -23.08 -1.86 5.70
CA ASP A 129 -22.72 -0.51 6.12
C ASP A 129 -21.48 -0.01 5.35
N LEU A 130 -21.71 0.79 4.30
CA LEU A 130 -20.63 1.35 3.47
C LEU A 130 -19.73 2.33 4.24
N HIS A 131 -20.26 3.00 5.27
CA HIS A 131 -19.44 3.87 6.13
C HIS A 131 -18.42 3.05 6.93
N ARG A 132 -18.87 1.96 7.54
CA ARG A 132 -17.99 1.00 8.23
C ARG A 132 -16.95 0.40 7.27
N VAL A 133 -17.35 0.02 6.05
CA VAL A 133 -16.42 -0.47 5.02
C VAL A 133 -15.38 0.61 4.68
N ALA A 134 -15.79 1.87 4.55
CA ALA A 134 -14.87 2.97 4.28
C ALA A 134 -13.87 3.20 5.43
N GLN A 135 -14.26 3.01 6.68
CA GLN A 135 -13.36 3.07 7.84
C GLN A 135 -12.31 1.95 7.80
N THR A 136 -12.75 0.71 7.52
CA THR A 136 -11.86 -0.46 7.51
C THR A 136 -10.89 -0.50 6.33
N THR A 137 -11.18 0.24 5.25
CA THR A 137 -10.36 0.28 4.03
C THR A 137 -9.37 1.44 4.01
N ALA A 138 -8.81 1.83 5.17
CA ALA A 138 -7.79 2.87 5.24
C ALA A 138 -6.63 2.60 4.27
N GLY A 139 -6.25 3.63 3.49
CA GLY A 139 -5.18 3.53 2.50
C GLY A 139 -5.57 2.91 1.14
N PHE A 140 -6.81 2.42 0.96
CA PHE A 140 -7.27 1.92 -0.34
C PHE A 140 -7.45 3.07 -1.33
N THR A 141 -7.10 2.79 -2.58
CA THR A 141 -7.37 3.66 -3.73
C THR A 141 -8.79 3.41 -4.27
N GLY A 142 -9.24 4.24 -5.22
CA GLY A 142 -10.51 4.02 -5.90
C GLY A 142 -10.56 2.66 -6.61
N ALA A 143 -9.46 2.25 -7.24
CA ALA A 143 -9.35 0.96 -7.90
C ALA A 143 -9.40 -0.23 -6.92
N ASP A 144 -8.79 -0.09 -5.74
CA ASP A 144 -8.86 -1.12 -4.70
C ASP A 144 -10.29 -1.29 -4.18
N LEU A 145 -11.02 -0.17 -4.00
CA LEU A 145 -12.42 -0.17 -3.57
C LEU A 145 -13.36 -0.75 -4.64
N GLU A 146 -13.12 -0.45 -5.91
CA GLU A 146 -13.83 -1.09 -7.03
C GLU A 146 -13.61 -2.60 -7.03
N ASN A 147 -12.35 -3.03 -6.93
CA ASN A 147 -11.98 -4.43 -6.88
C ASN A 147 -12.60 -5.13 -5.66
N LEU A 148 -12.63 -4.48 -4.49
CA LEU A 148 -13.28 -4.98 -3.30
C LEU A 148 -14.77 -5.28 -3.55
N MET A 149 -15.50 -4.34 -4.15
CA MET A 149 -16.92 -4.52 -4.45
C MET A 149 -17.18 -5.57 -5.53
N ASN A 150 -16.29 -5.69 -6.52
CA ASN A 150 -16.35 -6.74 -7.54
C ASN A 150 -16.10 -8.12 -6.93
N GLU A 151 -15.09 -8.26 -6.08
CA GLU A 151 -14.81 -9.52 -5.39
C GLU A 151 -15.95 -9.93 -4.43
N ALA A 152 -16.54 -8.97 -3.72
CA ALA A 152 -17.69 -9.24 -2.88
C ALA A 152 -18.91 -9.74 -3.69
N ALA A 153 -19.15 -9.15 -4.87
CA ALA A 153 -20.20 -9.61 -5.78
C ALA A 153 -19.94 -11.04 -6.30
N ILE A 154 -18.68 -11.34 -6.65
CA ILE A 154 -18.29 -12.71 -7.06
C ILE A 154 -18.52 -13.72 -5.93
N LEU A 155 -18.20 -13.35 -4.68
CA LEU A 155 -18.43 -14.22 -3.52
C LEU A 155 -19.92 -14.46 -3.28
N ALA A 156 -20.75 -13.43 -3.37
CA ALA A 156 -22.20 -13.56 -3.27
C ALA A 156 -22.78 -14.46 -4.36
N ALA A 157 -22.34 -14.27 -5.62
CA ALA A 157 -22.77 -15.11 -6.75
C ALA A 157 -22.33 -16.56 -6.58
N LYS A 158 -21.13 -16.81 -6.05
CA LYS A 158 -20.61 -18.16 -5.77
C LYS A 158 -21.42 -18.89 -4.69
N ASP A 159 -22.01 -18.13 -3.76
CA ASP A 159 -22.91 -18.64 -2.74
C ASP A 159 -24.40 -18.61 -3.23
N GLU A 160 -24.64 -18.52 -4.54
CA GLU A 160 -25.94 -18.52 -5.24
C GLU A 160 -26.91 -17.41 -4.75
N ARG A 161 -26.35 -16.26 -4.31
CA ARG A 161 -27.12 -15.10 -3.84
C ARG A 161 -27.13 -13.98 -4.88
N THR A 162 -28.21 -13.25 -4.94
CA THR A 162 -28.42 -12.11 -5.85
C THR A 162 -28.03 -10.76 -5.24
N PHE A 163 -27.61 -10.73 -3.97
CA PHE A 163 -27.21 -9.54 -3.25
C PHE A 163 -25.97 -9.79 -2.38
N ILE A 164 -25.20 -8.74 -2.16
CA ILE A 164 -23.96 -8.73 -1.39
C ILE A 164 -24.30 -8.50 0.08
N ARG A 165 -23.78 -9.32 0.99
CA ARG A 165 -23.85 -9.13 2.44
C ARG A 165 -22.55 -8.50 2.97
N GLN A 166 -22.63 -7.96 4.19
CA GLN A 166 -21.45 -7.46 4.89
C GLN A 166 -20.34 -8.52 4.99
N SER A 167 -20.70 -9.77 5.27
CA SER A 167 -19.77 -10.89 5.34
C SER A 167 -19.02 -11.19 4.02
N ASP A 168 -19.62 -10.87 2.87
CA ASP A 168 -18.94 -11.02 1.59
C ASP A 168 -17.88 -9.94 1.38
N ILE A 169 -18.20 -8.71 1.81
CA ILE A 169 -17.25 -7.58 1.77
C ILE A 169 -16.08 -7.85 2.72
N ASP A 170 -16.33 -8.36 3.92
CA ASP A 170 -15.27 -8.71 4.88
C ASP A 170 -14.36 -9.82 4.33
N ARG A 171 -14.93 -10.84 3.65
CA ARG A 171 -14.16 -11.89 2.95
C ARG A 171 -13.38 -11.34 1.76
N ALA A 172 -14.00 -10.45 0.98
CA ALA A 172 -13.36 -9.80 -0.16
C ALA A 172 -12.21 -8.89 0.29
N PHE A 173 -12.37 -8.17 1.40
CA PHE A 173 -11.33 -7.31 1.99
C PHE A 173 -10.06 -8.12 2.32
N ILE A 174 -10.22 -9.28 2.95
CA ILE A 174 -9.10 -10.20 3.22
C ILE A 174 -8.45 -10.66 1.91
N LYS A 175 -9.27 -11.04 0.91
CA LYS A 175 -8.76 -11.52 -0.38
C LYS A 175 -8.00 -10.43 -1.15
N VAL A 176 -8.47 -9.20 -1.13
CA VAL A 176 -7.83 -8.05 -1.82
C VAL A 176 -6.58 -7.59 -1.07
N GLY A 177 -6.64 -7.48 0.26
CA GLY A 177 -5.54 -6.97 1.08
C GLY A 177 -4.39 -7.97 1.30
N ILE A 178 -4.72 -9.25 1.52
CA ILE A 178 -3.74 -10.28 1.90
C ILE A 178 -3.56 -11.34 0.80
N GLY A 179 -4.59 -11.53 -0.02
CA GLY A 179 -4.63 -12.58 -1.03
C GLY A 179 -5.60 -13.72 -0.68
N ALA A 180 -5.91 -14.54 -1.68
CA ALA A 180 -6.86 -15.63 -1.52
C ALA A 180 -6.34 -16.71 -0.56
N GLU A 181 -7.17 -17.15 0.38
CA GLU A 181 -6.89 -18.28 1.27
C GLU A 181 -6.76 -19.60 0.46
N LYS A 182 -5.68 -20.35 0.69
CA LYS A 182 -5.41 -21.66 0.04
C LYS A 182 -5.83 -22.81 0.95
N LYS A 183 -7.12 -23.09 1.03
CA LYS A 183 -7.67 -24.20 1.83
C LYS A 183 -7.27 -25.61 1.32
N SER A 184 -6.76 -25.70 0.10
CA SER A 184 -6.33 -26.98 -0.50
C SER A 184 -4.91 -27.40 -0.11
N LYS A 185 -4.13 -26.53 0.54
CA LYS A 185 -2.76 -26.84 0.96
C LYS A 185 -2.79 -27.72 2.21
N VAL A 186 -2.25 -28.92 2.11
CA VAL A 186 -2.06 -29.79 3.29
C VAL A 186 -0.91 -29.25 4.09
N VAL A 187 -1.20 -28.73 5.29
CA VAL A 187 -0.23 -28.19 6.23
C VAL A 187 -0.02 -29.23 7.35
N SER A 188 1.22 -29.49 7.72
CA SER A 188 1.52 -30.42 8.83
C SER A 188 1.05 -29.84 10.18
N ASP A 189 0.72 -30.71 11.13
CA ASP A 189 0.33 -30.26 12.49
C ASP A 189 1.44 -29.45 13.17
N LYS A 190 2.70 -29.75 12.87
CA LYS A 190 3.85 -28.98 13.32
C LYS A 190 3.81 -27.56 12.76
N ASP A 191 3.61 -27.41 11.44
CA ASP A 191 3.57 -26.09 10.80
C ASP A 191 2.34 -25.30 11.25
N LYS A 192 1.18 -25.96 11.39
CA LYS A 192 -0.03 -25.31 11.94
C LYS A 192 0.22 -24.75 13.35
N ARG A 193 0.91 -25.52 14.18
CA ARG A 193 1.25 -25.10 15.54
C ARG A 193 2.20 -23.90 15.52
N ILE A 194 3.27 -23.95 14.73
CA ILE A 194 4.22 -22.84 14.60
C ILE A 194 3.48 -21.58 14.14
N THR A 195 2.68 -21.68 13.08
CA THR A 195 1.91 -20.53 12.55
C THR A 195 0.94 -19.98 13.61
N ALA A 196 0.25 -20.84 14.38
CA ALA A 196 -0.69 -20.38 15.40
C ALA A 196 -0.01 -19.53 16.47
N TYR A 197 1.15 -19.95 16.94
CA TYR A 197 1.91 -19.16 17.92
C TYR A 197 2.48 -17.88 17.30
N HIS A 198 2.98 -17.94 16.08
CA HIS A 198 3.47 -16.79 15.32
C HIS A 198 2.41 -15.70 15.19
N GLU A 199 1.24 -16.06 14.66
CA GLU A 199 0.13 -15.11 14.45
C GLU A 199 -0.44 -14.60 15.79
N THR A 200 -0.47 -15.45 16.82
CA THR A 200 -0.89 -15.00 18.15
C THR A 200 0.10 -13.99 18.74
N GLY A 201 1.40 -14.14 18.48
CA GLY A 201 2.41 -13.17 18.89
C GLY A 201 2.16 -11.77 18.32
N HIS A 202 1.82 -11.67 17.03
CA HIS A 202 1.39 -10.42 16.41
C HIS A 202 0.10 -9.88 17.03
N ALA A 203 -0.89 -10.77 17.25
CA ALA A 203 -2.20 -10.39 17.75
C ALA A 203 -2.16 -9.82 19.19
N ILE A 204 -1.33 -10.38 20.07
CA ILE A 204 -1.13 -9.84 21.43
C ILE A 204 -0.65 -8.40 21.36
N LEU A 205 0.35 -8.12 20.53
CA LEU A 205 0.92 -6.78 20.39
C LEU A 205 -0.04 -5.79 19.72
N PHE A 206 -0.83 -6.23 18.73
CA PHE A 206 -1.90 -5.40 18.18
C PHE A 206 -2.95 -5.02 19.22
N HIS A 207 -3.30 -5.94 20.11
CA HIS A 207 -4.33 -5.71 21.12
C HIS A 207 -3.86 -4.79 22.26
N LEU A 208 -2.60 -4.91 22.67
CA LEU A 208 -2.07 -4.20 23.84
C LEU A 208 -1.43 -2.85 23.51
N LEU A 209 -1.05 -2.61 22.25
CA LEU A 209 -0.39 -1.38 21.84
C LEU A 209 -1.41 -0.39 21.23
N GLU A 210 -1.48 0.81 21.79
CA GLU A 210 -2.53 1.80 21.52
C GLU A 210 -2.55 2.36 20.08
N GLU A 211 -1.37 2.44 19.42
CA GLU A 211 -1.24 3.19 18.15
C GLU A 211 -1.41 2.30 16.89
N VAL A 212 -1.47 0.99 17.05
CA VAL A 212 -1.49 0.04 15.92
C VAL A 212 -2.88 -0.54 15.63
N GLY A 213 -3.86 -0.24 16.48
CA GLY A 213 -5.26 -0.62 16.33
C GLY A 213 -5.58 -2.03 16.83
N PRO A 214 -6.88 -2.30 17.10
CA PRO A 214 -7.33 -3.59 17.59
C PRO A 214 -7.22 -4.69 16.52
N VAL A 215 -7.18 -5.93 16.99
CA VAL A 215 -7.18 -7.11 16.12
C VAL A 215 -8.55 -7.26 15.44
N HIS A 216 -8.58 -7.37 14.12
CA HIS A 216 -9.78 -7.69 13.36
C HIS A 216 -9.93 -9.19 13.11
N THR A 217 -8.86 -9.83 12.66
CA THR A 217 -8.87 -11.26 12.30
C THR A 217 -7.49 -11.85 12.49
N VAL A 218 -7.43 -13.06 13.05
CA VAL A 218 -6.23 -13.91 13.09
C VAL A 218 -6.54 -15.22 12.37
N SER A 219 -5.67 -15.67 11.47
CA SER A 219 -5.88 -16.88 10.67
C SER A 219 -4.58 -17.63 10.46
N ILE A 220 -4.64 -18.95 10.53
CA ILE A 220 -3.55 -19.85 10.18
C ILE A 220 -3.76 -20.55 8.83
N ILE A 221 -4.69 -20.05 8.05
CA ILE A 221 -4.94 -20.55 6.69
C ILE A 221 -3.91 -19.91 5.75
N PRO A 222 -3.11 -20.71 5.03
CA PRO A 222 -2.11 -20.18 4.10
C PRO A 222 -2.73 -19.32 3.00
N THR A 223 -2.03 -18.24 2.62
CA THR A 223 -2.49 -17.33 1.56
C THR A 223 -1.77 -17.55 0.24
N GLY A 224 -2.33 -16.96 -0.82
CA GLY A 224 -1.78 -17.00 -2.17
C GLY A 224 -0.38 -16.43 -2.29
N ASN A 225 -0.04 -15.47 -1.45
CA ASN A 225 1.25 -14.76 -1.43
C ASN A 225 2.37 -15.52 -0.67
N GLY A 226 2.09 -16.74 -0.22
CA GLY A 226 3.10 -17.60 0.42
C GLY A 226 3.18 -17.50 1.93
N ALA A 227 2.38 -16.64 2.57
CA ALA A 227 2.28 -16.58 4.03
C ALA A 227 1.58 -17.83 4.58
N GLY A 228 2.04 -18.32 5.74
CA GLY A 228 1.46 -19.47 6.44
C GLY A 228 0.16 -19.13 7.14
N GLY A 229 0.00 -17.90 7.57
CA GLY A 229 -1.16 -17.30 8.22
C GLY A 229 -1.15 -15.80 8.04
N TYR A 230 -2.02 -15.11 8.77
CA TYR A 230 -2.03 -13.65 8.83
C TYR A 230 -2.76 -13.13 10.06
N THR A 231 -2.30 -12.00 10.57
CA THR A 231 -2.97 -11.21 11.60
C THR A 231 -3.28 -9.83 11.04
N MET A 232 -4.54 -9.42 11.07
CA MET A 232 -5.00 -8.17 10.51
C MET A 232 -5.56 -7.25 11.59
N PRO A 233 -5.04 -6.02 11.73
CA PRO A 233 -5.64 -5.00 12.57
C PRO A 233 -6.85 -4.37 11.88
N LEU A 234 -7.72 -3.73 12.67
CA LEU A 234 -8.81 -2.88 12.20
C LEU A 234 -8.42 -1.42 12.44
N PRO A 235 -8.06 -0.66 11.39
CA PRO A 235 -7.80 0.77 11.55
C PRO A 235 -9.11 1.48 11.94
N GLU A 236 -9.10 2.25 13.03
CA GLU A 236 -10.28 3.00 13.46
C GLU A 236 -10.41 4.34 12.73
N ARG A 237 -9.32 4.88 12.24
CA ARG A 237 -9.24 6.20 11.59
C ARG A 237 -8.06 6.31 10.64
N ASP A 238 -8.13 7.29 9.75
CA ASP A 238 -7.00 7.68 8.91
C ASP A 238 -6.10 8.64 9.70
N ASP A 239 -4.83 8.28 9.86
CA ASP A 239 -3.85 9.17 10.48
C ASP A 239 -3.28 10.16 9.46
N LEU A 240 -3.34 11.43 9.79
CA LEU A 240 -2.70 12.47 8.98
C LEU A 240 -1.16 12.45 9.13
N TYR A 241 -0.69 12.09 10.32
CA TYR A 241 0.74 12.00 10.64
C TYR A 241 1.07 10.66 11.30
N ILE A 242 2.17 10.05 10.87
CA ILE A 242 2.70 8.84 11.52
C ILE A 242 3.68 9.30 12.61
N THR A 243 3.34 9.04 13.88
CA THR A 243 4.18 9.42 15.01
C THR A 243 5.35 8.46 15.21
N LYS A 244 6.43 8.92 15.88
CA LYS A 244 7.54 8.05 16.31
C LYS A 244 7.03 6.87 17.17
N LYS A 245 6.06 7.10 18.07
CA LYS A 245 5.43 6.08 18.91
C LYS A 245 4.78 5.00 18.05
N LYS A 246 3.99 5.41 17.05
CA LYS A 246 3.33 4.49 16.12
C LYS A 246 4.33 3.65 15.32
N MET A 247 5.41 4.26 14.81
CA MET A 247 6.44 3.54 14.07
C MET A 247 7.15 2.49 14.96
N LEU A 248 7.51 2.85 16.20
CA LEU A 248 8.10 1.91 17.15
C LEU A 248 7.15 0.75 17.48
N GLN A 249 5.87 1.04 17.72
CA GLN A 249 4.87 -0.01 17.99
C GLN A 249 4.63 -0.90 16.77
N THR A 250 4.68 -0.35 15.55
CA THR A 250 4.59 -1.16 14.32
C THR A 250 5.81 -2.09 14.17
N ILE A 251 7.01 -1.63 14.54
CA ILE A 251 8.21 -2.49 14.59
C ILE A 251 8.01 -3.62 15.62
N MET A 252 7.53 -3.29 16.82
CA MET A 252 7.25 -4.29 17.87
C MET A 252 6.28 -5.36 17.37
N VAL A 253 5.17 -4.95 16.77
CA VAL A 253 4.18 -5.88 16.18
C VAL A 253 4.84 -6.75 15.10
N SER A 254 5.62 -6.18 14.18
CA SER A 254 6.30 -6.96 13.15
C SER A 254 7.25 -8.02 13.72
N LEU A 255 7.82 -7.80 14.90
CA LEU A 255 8.71 -8.77 15.56
C LEU A 255 7.95 -9.82 16.38
N GLY A 256 6.64 -9.62 16.64
CA GLY A 256 5.84 -10.43 17.55
C GLY A 256 5.80 -11.92 17.21
N GLY A 257 5.64 -12.27 15.94
CA GLY A 257 5.62 -13.66 15.50
C GLY A 257 6.94 -14.39 15.79
N ARG A 258 8.07 -13.73 15.49
CA ARG A 258 9.41 -14.25 15.76
C ARG A 258 9.65 -14.48 17.24
N ILE A 259 9.23 -13.54 18.06
CA ILE A 259 9.37 -13.61 19.53
C ILE A 259 8.55 -14.77 20.10
N ALA A 260 7.32 -14.96 19.62
CA ALA A 260 6.47 -16.07 20.04
C ALA A 260 7.07 -17.43 19.66
N GLU A 261 7.66 -17.56 18.46
CA GLU A 261 8.39 -18.78 18.06
C GLU A 261 9.55 -19.07 19.03
N GLU A 262 10.40 -18.07 19.30
CA GLU A 262 11.56 -18.23 20.20
C GLU A 262 11.15 -18.64 21.61
N LEU A 263 10.14 -17.98 22.18
CA LEU A 263 9.69 -18.26 23.56
C LEU A 263 9.11 -19.68 23.74
N ILE A 264 8.46 -20.22 22.69
CA ILE A 264 7.70 -21.47 22.83
C ILE A 264 8.46 -22.69 22.30
N PHE A 265 9.25 -22.52 21.24
CA PHE A 265 9.88 -23.66 20.56
C PHE A 265 11.39 -23.74 20.81
N ASP A 266 11.99 -22.73 21.45
CA ASP A 266 13.45 -22.56 21.57
C ASP A 266 14.16 -22.72 20.19
N ASP A 267 13.42 -22.38 19.12
CA ASP A 267 13.84 -22.47 17.72
C ASP A 267 13.15 -21.37 16.92
N ILE A 268 13.65 -21.13 15.71
CA ILE A 268 13.22 -20.02 14.88
C ILE A 268 13.08 -20.47 13.43
N THR A 269 12.06 -19.93 12.74
CA THR A 269 11.82 -20.29 11.34
C THR A 269 12.14 -19.15 10.39
N ALA A 270 12.24 -19.46 9.10
CA ALA A 270 12.34 -18.46 8.03
C ALA A 270 11.01 -17.72 7.77
N GLY A 271 9.91 -18.13 8.44
CA GLY A 271 8.58 -17.54 8.27
C GLY A 271 8.55 -16.03 8.55
N ALA A 272 9.29 -15.60 9.57
CA ALA A 272 9.38 -14.18 9.95
C ALA A 272 10.22 -13.29 9.00
N SER A 273 10.65 -13.80 7.84
CA SER A 273 11.56 -13.03 6.95
C SER A 273 10.93 -11.74 6.42
N GLN A 274 9.64 -11.73 6.15
CA GLN A 274 8.92 -10.56 5.67
C GLN A 274 8.72 -9.53 6.79
N ASP A 275 8.44 -9.99 7.99
CA ASP A 275 8.25 -9.15 9.18
C ASP A 275 9.55 -8.43 9.56
N ILE A 276 10.68 -9.15 9.49
CA ILE A 276 12.01 -8.57 9.72
C ILE A 276 12.33 -7.52 8.65
N LYS A 277 11.99 -7.76 7.38
CA LYS A 277 12.16 -6.76 6.32
C LYS A 277 11.34 -5.52 6.59
N GLN A 278 10.09 -5.67 6.99
CA GLN A 278 9.20 -4.56 7.32
C GLN A 278 9.72 -3.76 8.51
N ALA A 279 10.08 -4.42 9.61
CA ALA A 279 10.67 -3.79 10.78
C ALA A 279 11.94 -2.99 10.43
N THR A 280 12.83 -3.60 9.62
CA THR A 280 14.08 -2.96 9.17
C THR A 280 13.79 -1.74 8.27
N ALA A 281 12.83 -1.83 7.36
CA ALA A 281 12.47 -0.72 6.48
C ALA A 281 11.92 0.48 7.28
N ILE A 282 11.06 0.22 8.28
CA ILE A 282 10.52 1.26 9.15
C ILE A 282 11.64 1.90 9.98
N ALA A 283 12.49 1.11 10.63
CA ALA A 283 13.61 1.62 11.43
C ALA A 283 14.59 2.45 10.56
N ARG A 284 14.87 2.01 9.34
CA ARG A 284 15.68 2.75 8.38
C ARG A 284 15.04 4.09 8.02
N ALA A 285 13.75 4.12 7.69
CA ALA A 285 13.04 5.36 7.39
C ALA A 285 13.04 6.35 8.58
N MET A 286 12.88 5.85 9.81
CA MET A 286 12.98 6.67 11.02
C MET A 286 14.33 7.36 11.14
N VAL A 287 15.42 6.65 10.82
CA VAL A 287 16.80 7.17 10.94
C VAL A 287 17.17 8.05 9.76
N THR A 288 16.85 7.64 8.52
CA THR A 288 17.36 8.28 7.31
C THR A 288 16.46 9.32 6.67
N GLN A 289 15.12 9.22 6.87
CA GLN A 289 14.14 10.10 6.20
C GLN A 289 13.46 11.06 7.18
N TYR A 290 13.16 10.60 8.38
CA TYR A 290 12.34 11.37 9.32
C TYR A 290 13.14 12.05 10.44
N GLY A 291 14.47 11.91 10.48
CA GLY A 291 15.33 12.53 11.49
C GLY A 291 14.97 12.12 12.93
N MET A 292 14.46 10.89 13.13
CA MET A 292 13.98 10.40 14.45
C MET A 292 15.09 9.78 15.32
N SER A 293 16.36 9.86 14.89
CA SER A 293 17.53 9.45 15.68
C SER A 293 18.32 10.67 16.17
N GLU A 294 18.61 10.74 17.46
CA GLU A 294 19.42 11.80 18.02
C GLU A 294 20.89 11.78 17.56
N LYS A 295 21.44 10.57 17.30
CA LYS A 295 22.83 10.41 16.87
C LYS A 295 23.04 10.79 15.40
N VAL A 296 22.05 10.54 14.55
CA VAL A 296 22.10 10.91 13.14
C VAL A 296 21.63 12.34 12.92
N GLY A 297 20.72 12.83 13.76
CA GLY A 297 20.19 14.19 13.71
C GLY A 297 19.07 14.37 12.66
N MET A 298 18.70 15.63 12.44
CA MET A 298 17.63 16.01 11.50
C MET A 298 18.18 16.22 10.10
N ILE A 299 18.78 15.19 9.53
CA ILE A 299 19.34 15.21 8.18
C ILE A 299 18.65 14.11 7.38
N ASP A 300 18.21 14.44 6.18
CA ASP A 300 17.68 13.46 5.23
C ASP A 300 18.84 12.78 4.50
N TYR A 301 19.04 11.53 4.81
CA TYR A 301 19.96 10.61 4.12
C TYR A 301 19.20 9.60 3.25
N GLY A 302 17.88 9.79 3.04
CA GLY A 302 17.10 9.00 2.11
C GLY A 302 17.66 9.13 0.69
N ASN A 303 17.67 8.06 -0.06
CA ASN A 303 18.01 8.13 -1.47
C ASN A 303 16.89 8.88 -2.21
N GLU A 304 17.17 10.02 -2.83
CA GLU A 304 16.29 10.67 -3.81
C GLU A 304 16.08 9.83 -5.09
N GLY A 305 16.25 8.53 -5.03
CA GLY A 305 16.30 7.67 -6.21
C GLY A 305 15.66 6.30 -6.01
N ASP A 306 14.38 6.25 -5.67
CA ASP A 306 13.51 5.13 -6.09
C ASP A 306 13.12 5.24 -7.58
N GLU A 307 13.92 5.92 -8.39
CA GLU A 307 13.84 5.81 -9.83
C GLU A 307 14.44 4.47 -10.25
N VAL A 308 13.57 3.49 -10.42
CA VAL A 308 13.90 2.23 -11.13
C VAL A 308 14.27 2.58 -12.57
N PHE A 309 15.49 3.04 -12.79
CA PHE A 309 16.09 3.11 -14.10
C PHE A 309 16.78 1.78 -14.38
N ILE A 310 16.12 0.94 -15.15
CA ILE A 310 16.74 -0.19 -15.84
C ILE A 310 17.94 0.36 -16.64
N GLY A 311 19.14 0.24 -16.09
CA GLY A 311 20.38 0.69 -16.75
C GLY A 311 21.40 1.37 -15.85
N ARG A 312 21.11 1.64 -14.57
CA ARG A 312 22.04 2.28 -13.62
C ARG A 312 22.44 1.39 -12.44
N ASP A 313 22.31 0.08 -12.57
CA ASP A 313 22.67 -0.92 -11.55
C ASP A 313 24.19 -1.04 -11.27
N LEU A 314 25.01 -0.07 -11.66
CA LEU A 314 26.46 -0.15 -11.47
C LEU A 314 27.06 0.87 -10.49
N ALA A 315 26.27 1.73 -9.88
CA ALA A 315 26.75 2.58 -8.78
C ALA A 315 25.59 3.10 -7.91
N HIS A 316 25.13 2.33 -6.94
CA HIS A 316 24.49 2.88 -5.75
C HIS A 316 25.57 3.64 -4.95
N THR A 317 25.92 4.83 -5.38
CA THR A 317 26.73 5.75 -4.59
C THR A 317 25.85 6.27 -3.47
N LYS A 318 26.07 5.74 -2.24
CA LYS A 318 25.52 6.33 -1.03
C LYS A 318 25.89 7.82 -1.04
N SER A 319 24.92 8.69 -0.81
CA SER A 319 25.13 10.15 -0.73
C SER A 319 25.94 10.59 0.50
N TYR A 320 26.42 9.63 1.31
CA TYR A 320 27.12 9.87 2.57
C TYR A 320 28.29 8.91 2.77
N GLY A 321 29.31 9.39 3.52
CA GLY A 321 30.53 8.63 3.78
C GLY A 321 30.33 7.42 4.68
N GLU A 322 31.32 6.53 4.72
CA GLU A 322 31.28 5.24 5.44
C GLU A 322 31.10 5.41 6.95
N SER A 323 31.63 6.49 7.53
CA SER A 323 31.43 6.83 8.95
C SER A 323 29.96 7.09 9.29
N VAL A 324 29.24 7.80 8.43
CA VAL A 324 27.79 8.06 8.61
C VAL A 324 27.00 6.77 8.40
N ALA A 325 27.35 5.96 7.41
CA ALA A 325 26.74 4.66 7.18
C ALA A 325 26.80 3.77 8.44
N THR A 326 27.97 3.71 9.10
CA THR A 326 28.14 2.93 10.33
C THR A 326 27.25 3.44 11.47
N VAL A 327 27.08 4.76 11.61
CA VAL A 327 26.18 5.34 12.62
C VAL A 327 24.74 4.99 12.30
N ILE A 328 24.31 5.12 11.04
CA ILE A 328 22.96 4.76 10.60
C ILE A 328 22.66 3.29 10.91
N ASP A 329 23.55 2.37 10.52
CA ASP A 329 23.37 0.94 10.74
C ASP A 329 23.34 0.60 12.24
N SER A 330 24.15 1.26 13.08
CA SER A 330 24.11 1.09 14.54
C SER A 330 22.80 1.58 15.16
N GLU A 331 22.23 2.69 14.68
CA GLU A 331 20.97 3.24 15.18
C GLU A 331 19.78 2.38 14.73
N ILE A 332 19.79 1.88 13.50
CA ILE A 332 18.75 0.92 13.04
C ILE A 332 18.75 -0.31 13.93
N LYS A 333 19.93 -0.88 14.16
CA LYS A 333 20.06 -2.06 15.06
C LYS A 333 19.57 -1.74 16.46
N ARG A 334 19.97 -0.62 17.05
CA ARG A 334 19.53 -0.21 18.40
C ARG A 334 17.99 -0.11 18.49
N ILE A 335 17.33 0.53 17.50
CA ILE A 335 15.87 0.66 17.47
C ILE A 335 15.21 -0.70 17.43
N ILE A 336 15.69 -1.61 16.58
CA ILE A 336 15.15 -2.96 16.47
C ILE A 336 15.34 -3.74 17.75
N ASP A 337 16.55 -3.72 18.34
CA ASP A 337 16.87 -4.43 19.58
C ASP A 337 15.99 -3.92 20.75
N GLU A 338 15.81 -2.60 20.89
CA GLU A 338 14.94 -2.02 21.92
C GLU A 338 13.46 -2.39 21.75
N CYS A 339 12.97 -2.40 20.50
CA CYS A 339 11.61 -2.82 20.18
C CYS A 339 11.42 -4.31 20.44
N TYR A 340 12.43 -5.13 20.12
CA TYR A 340 12.43 -6.56 20.36
C TYR A 340 12.31 -6.89 21.84
N GLU A 341 13.15 -6.30 22.70
CA GLU A 341 13.13 -6.56 24.15
C GLU A 341 11.78 -6.14 24.76
N LYS A 342 11.25 -4.97 24.42
CA LYS A 342 9.93 -4.52 24.91
C LYS A 342 8.80 -5.44 24.46
N ALA A 343 8.81 -5.86 23.20
CA ALA A 343 7.80 -6.77 22.67
C ALA A 343 7.90 -8.14 23.34
N LYS A 344 9.12 -8.61 23.64
CA LYS A 344 9.39 -9.88 24.35
C LYS A 344 8.86 -9.85 25.78
N GLU A 345 9.06 -8.75 26.50
CA GLU A 345 8.49 -8.56 27.84
C GLU A 345 6.96 -8.67 27.80
N ILE A 346 6.29 -7.95 26.89
CA ILE A 346 4.83 -7.97 26.75
C ILE A 346 4.32 -9.38 26.44
N ILE A 347 4.91 -10.08 25.49
CA ILE A 347 4.46 -11.43 25.11
C ILE A 347 4.72 -12.43 26.24
N ALA A 348 5.85 -12.34 26.94
CA ALA A 348 6.19 -13.19 28.06
C ALA A 348 5.22 -13.02 29.22
N GLU A 349 4.78 -11.79 29.51
CA GLU A 349 3.74 -11.51 30.50
C GLU A 349 2.40 -12.15 30.15
N HIS A 350 2.09 -12.35 28.86
CA HIS A 350 0.81 -12.88 28.37
C HIS A 350 0.93 -14.30 27.80
N THR A 351 1.87 -15.10 28.32
CA THR A 351 2.12 -16.49 27.84
C THR A 351 0.88 -17.38 27.97
N ASP A 352 0.08 -17.24 29.04
CA ASP A 352 -1.17 -17.99 29.20
C ASP A 352 -2.16 -17.71 28.08
N PHE A 353 -2.30 -16.44 27.69
CA PHE A 353 -3.12 -16.06 26.55
C PHE A 353 -2.52 -16.57 25.23
N LEU A 354 -1.20 -16.49 25.06
CA LEU A 354 -0.49 -17.02 23.89
C LEU A 354 -0.84 -18.51 23.68
N HIS A 355 -0.84 -19.33 24.74
CA HIS A 355 -1.23 -20.72 24.66
C HIS A 355 -2.72 -20.92 24.36
N ALA A 356 -3.60 -20.18 25.02
CA ALA A 356 -5.05 -20.30 24.86
C ALA A 356 -5.49 -19.91 23.43
N CYS A 357 -4.99 -18.79 22.92
CA CYS A 357 -5.32 -18.30 21.59
C CYS A 357 -4.75 -19.21 20.50
N SER A 358 -3.51 -19.65 20.61
CA SER A 358 -2.91 -20.59 19.65
C SER A 358 -3.68 -21.92 19.60
N LYS A 359 -4.14 -22.43 20.75
CA LYS A 359 -4.99 -23.64 20.80
C LYS A 359 -6.31 -23.42 20.06
N LEU A 360 -6.99 -22.29 20.31
CA LEU A 360 -8.24 -21.95 19.63
C LEU A 360 -8.04 -21.80 18.11
N LEU A 361 -6.92 -21.20 17.68
CA LEU A 361 -6.55 -21.10 16.26
C LEU A 361 -6.31 -22.46 15.61
N ILE A 362 -5.67 -23.40 16.31
CA ILE A 362 -5.48 -24.76 15.78
C ILE A 362 -6.82 -25.47 15.59
N GLU A 363 -7.80 -25.23 16.48
CA GLU A 363 -9.13 -25.84 16.41
C GLU A 363 -10.01 -25.20 15.33
N LYS A 364 -10.02 -23.86 15.23
CA LYS A 364 -10.93 -23.11 14.35
C LYS A 364 -10.29 -22.62 13.04
N GLU A 365 -8.98 -22.65 12.93
CA GLU A 365 -8.15 -22.13 11.84
C GLU A 365 -8.26 -20.60 11.62
N LYS A 366 -9.32 -19.94 12.11
CA LYS A 366 -9.55 -18.51 12.02
C LYS A 366 -10.44 -18.02 13.15
N ILE A 367 -10.08 -16.88 13.74
CA ILE A 367 -10.87 -16.19 14.78
C ILE A 367 -11.05 -14.71 14.42
N GLY A 368 -12.22 -14.16 14.73
CA GLY A 368 -12.53 -12.76 14.55
C GLY A 368 -12.34 -11.95 15.85
N GLN A 369 -12.52 -10.63 15.74
CA GLN A 369 -12.35 -9.68 16.84
C GLN A 369 -13.11 -10.09 18.11
N ALA A 370 -14.41 -10.35 17.99
CA ALA A 370 -15.27 -10.67 19.15
C ALA A 370 -14.80 -11.93 19.90
N GLU A 371 -14.36 -12.97 19.16
CA GLU A 371 -13.83 -14.20 19.76
C GLU A 371 -12.47 -13.99 20.43
N PHE A 372 -11.62 -13.17 19.79
CA PHE A 372 -10.32 -12.82 20.35
C PHE A 372 -10.47 -12.04 21.66
N GLU A 373 -11.31 -10.99 21.67
CA GLU A 373 -11.56 -10.17 22.86
C GLU A 373 -12.19 -10.98 24.00
N ALA A 374 -13.19 -11.81 23.70
CA ALA A 374 -13.82 -12.67 24.70
C ALA A 374 -12.81 -13.65 25.34
N LEU A 375 -11.92 -14.22 24.52
CA LEU A 375 -10.87 -15.09 25.02
C LEU A 375 -9.88 -14.31 25.89
N PHE A 376 -9.47 -13.12 25.45
CA PHE A 376 -8.53 -12.27 26.18
C PHE A 376 -9.07 -11.95 27.59
N HIS A 377 -10.29 -11.45 27.68
CA HIS A 377 -10.95 -11.18 28.96
C HIS A 377 -11.06 -12.43 29.86
N SER A 378 -11.42 -13.57 29.27
CA SER A 378 -11.56 -14.81 30.06
C SER A 378 -10.26 -15.34 30.64
N VAL A 379 -9.13 -15.06 29.99
CA VAL A 379 -7.79 -15.45 30.48
C VAL A 379 -7.31 -14.45 31.53
N GLU A 380 -7.50 -13.16 31.32
CA GLU A 380 -7.10 -12.12 32.30
C GLU A 380 -7.91 -12.21 33.61
N GLU A 381 -9.21 -12.52 33.57
CA GLU A 381 -10.03 -12.75 34.77
C GLU A 381 -9.55 -13.91 35.62
N LYS A 382 -8.91 -14.92 35.04
CA LYS A 382 -8.34 -16.06 35.78
C LYS A 382 -6.98 -15.76 36.39
N ARG A 383 -6.37 -14.67 36.00
CA ARG A 383 -5.04 -14.24 36.41
C ARG A 383 -5.09 -13.33 37.65
N ILE A 384 -6.27 -12.73 37.90
CA ILE A 384 -6.59 -11.96 39.12
C ILE A 384 -7.10 -12.91 40.22
#